data_3e778bd344c4740da9dfdf7e1c7b0283
#
_entry.id   3e778bd344c4740da9dfdf7e1c7b0283
#
_cell.length_a   1.000
_cell.length_b   1.000
_cell.length_c   1.000
_cell.angle_alpha   90.00
_cell.angle_beta   90.00
_cell.angle_gamma   90.00
#
_symmetry.space_group_name_H-M   'P 1'
#
loop_
_entity.id
_entity.type
_entity.pdbx_description
1 polymer ?
#
loop_
_entity_poly.entity_id
_entity_poly.type
_entity_poly.pdbx_seq_one_letter_code
_entity_poly.pdbx_strand_id
1 'polypeptide(L)'
;LSGGRFLFGVGVGWNEDEMEHHGIDPAKRRGTARERILAIKQLWTQEEASFDGEFVQFSPSASNPKPVQSPHPPVIMGGGGGPITFRHVVEYCEGWMPIHGRTDPLERLPLLRQMCEAAGRDPDSIEIGIYGCPMRADIVDRYREAGVDRLIFWLPADDPDTVMSAVERGAALIT
;
A
#
# COMPACT_ATOMS: atom_id res chain seq x y z
N LEU A 1 13.21 -9.69 -11.71
CA LEU A 1 13.29 -8.50 -12.56
C LEU A 1 13.65 -7.24 -11.77
N SER A 2 13.00 -6.95 -10.62
CA SER A 2 13.21 -5.73 -9.83
C SER A 2 14.49 -5.74 -8.97
N GLY A 3 15.15 -6.88 -8.78
CA GLY A 3 16.28 -7.02 -7.86
C GLY A 3 15.91 -6.68 -6.40
N GLY A 4 14.69 -7.01 -5.98
CA GLY A 4 14.22 -6.78 -4.62
C GLY A 4 13.66 -5.37 -4.35
N ARG A 5 13.30 -4.60 -5.38
CA ARG A 5 12.72 -3.24 -5.23
C ARG A 5 11.20 -3.19 -5.37
N PHE A 6 10.55 -4.33 -5.47
CA PHE A 6 9.10 -4.40 -5.68
C PHE A 6 8.34 -4.07 -4.39
N LEU A 7 7.37 -3.16 -4.48
CA LEU A 7 6.38 -2.86 -3.44
C LEU A 7 5.02 -3.32 -3.94
N PHE A 8 4.32 -4.09 -3.13
CA PHE A 8 3.02 -4.63 -3.49
C PHE A 8 1.90 -3.71 -3.00
N GLY A 9 1.52 -2.75 -3.84
CA GLY A 9 0.39 -1.86 -3.57
C GLY A 9 -0.94 -2.60 -3.67
N VAL A 10 -1.78 -2.47 -2.65
CA VAL A 10 -3.09 -3.12 -2.58
C VAL A 10 -4.19 -2.14 -2.20
N GLY A 11 -5.40 -2.40 -2.68
CA GLY A 11 -6.60 -1.65 -2.34
C GLY A 11 -7.82 -2.57 -2.34
N VAL A 12 -8.87 -2.13 -1.65
CA VAL A 12 -10.13 -2.91 -1.56
C VAL A 12 -11.14 -2.58 -2.66
N GLY A 13 -10.80 -1.63 -3.54
CA GLY A 13 -11.68 -1.15 -4.60
C GLY A 13 -12.75 -0.15 -4.11
N TRP A 14 -13.29 0.62 -5.03
CA TRP A 14 -14.33 1.62 -4.78
C TRP A 14 -15.50 1.51 -5.76
N ASN A 15 -15.29 0.95 -6.96
CA ASN A 15 -16.30 0.80 -7.99
C ASN A 15 -17.07 -0.52 -7.77
N GLU A 16 -18.29 -0.40 -7.26
CA GLU A 16 -19.10 -1.56 -6.91
C GLU A 16 -19.61 -2.30 -8.16
N ASP A 17 -19.98 -1.58 -9.22
CA ASP A 17 -20.41 -2.18 -10.50
C ASP A 17 -19.29 -3.04 -11.11
N GLU A 18 -18.04 -2.56 -11.07
CA GLU A 18 -16.88 -3.30 -11.56
C GLU A 18 -16.64 -4.58 -10.74
N MET A 19 -16.79 -4.50 -9.41
CA MET A 19 -16.66 -5.67 -8.54
C MET A 19 -17.72 -6.73 -8.86
N GLU A 20 -18.96 -6.33 -9.03
CA GLU A 20 -20.07 -7.23 -9.38
C GLU A 20 -19.85 -7.89 -10.74
N HIS A 21 -19.38 -7.15 -11.75
CA HIS A 21 -19.00 -7.69 -13.06
C HIS A 21 -17.89 -8.75 -12.97
N HIS A 22 -17.02 -8.66 -11.96
CA HIS A 22 -15.99 -9.65 -11.67
C HIS A 22 -16.40 -10.71 -10.65
N GLY A 23 -17.69 -10.80 -10.32
CA GLY A 23 -18.22 -11.80 -9.40
C GLY A 23 -17.84 -11.60 -7.94
N ILE A 24 -17.46 -10.37 -7.55
CA ILE A 24 -17.12 -10.02 -6.18
C ILE A 24 -18.29 -9.26 -5.56
N ASP A 25 -18.83 -9.77 -4.47
CA ASP A 25 -19.80 -9.05 -3.64
C ASP A 25 -19.11 -7.83 -2.99
N PRO A 26 -19.54 -6.59 -3.30
CA PRO A 26 -18.95 -5.39 -2.73
C PRO A 26 -18.96 -5.33 -1.20
N ALA A 27 -19.96 -5.94 -0.56
CA ALA A 27 -20.06 -6.02 0.90
C ALA A 27 -18.94 -6.88 1.50
N LYS A 28 -18.45 -7.87 0.75
CA LYS A 28 -17.41 -8.83 1.17
C LYS A 28 -16.00 -8.42 0.75
N ARG A 29 -15.84 -7.35 -0.03
CA ARG A 29 -14.57 -6.95 -0.65
C ARG A 29 -13.38 -6.87 0.32
N ARG A 30 -13.61 -6.41 1.57
CA ARG A 30 -12.55 -6.27 2.57
C ARG A 30 -12.07 -7.60 3.11
N GLY A 31 -12.99 -8.50 3.44
CA GLY A 31 -12.67 -9.87 3.87
C GLY A 31 -11.95 -10.64 2.77
N THR A 32 -12.48 -10.56 1.53
CA THR A 32 -11.86 -11.17 0.36
C THR A 32 -10.44 -10.64 0.11
N ALA A 33 -10.23 -9.33 0.15
CA ALA A 33 -8.90 -8.73 -0.03
C ALA A 33 -7.94 -9.19 1.08
N ARG A 34 -8.39 -9.17 2.34
CA ARG A 34 -7.59 -9.63 3.49
C ARG A 34 -7.10 -11.07 3.29
N GLU A 35 -8.02 -12.00 3.02
CA GLU A 35 -7.65 -13.41 2.87
C GLU A 35 -6.73 -13.65 1.66
N ARG A 36 -6.97 -12.97 0.54
CA ARG A 36 -6.09 -13.05 -0.63
C ARG A 36 -4.66 -12.62 -0.30
N ILE A 37 -4.49 -11.52 0.45
CA ILE A 37 -3.15 -11.04 0.81
C ILE A 37 -2.48 -11.97 1.81
N LEU A 38 -3.20 -12.47 2.81
CA LEU A 38 -2.66 -13.44 3.75
C LEU A 38 -2.25 -14.75 3.06
N ALA A 39 -3.07 -15.25 2.14
CA ALA A 39 -2.77 -16.41 1.31
C ALA A 39 -1.53 -16.19 0.41
N ILE A 40 -1.43 -15.02 -0.22
CA ILE A 40 -0.25 -14.63 -1.01
C ILE A 40 1.01 -14.62 -0.14
N LYS A 41 0.95 -14.05 1.06
CA LYS A 41 2.10 -14.03 1.98
C LYS A 41 2.55 -15.45 2.35
N GLN A 42 1.63 -16.38 2.60
CA GLN A 42 1.98 -17.78 2.83
C GLN A 42 2.67 -18.42 1.62
N LEU A 43 2.12 -18.22 0.42
CA LEU A 43 2.73 -18.73 -0.83
C LEU A 43 4.12 -18.14 -1.08
N TRP A 44 4.38 -16.91 -0.67
CA TRP A 44 5.69 -16.28 -0.80
C TRP A 44 6.73 -16.78 0.19
N THR A 45 6.31 -17.18 1.40
CA THR A 45 7.22 -17.45 2.52
C THR A 45 7.39 -18.93 2.84
N GLN A 46 6.42 -19.78 2.51
CA GLN A 46 6.44 -21.21 2.81
C GLN A 46 6.82 -22.02 1.58
N GLU A 47 7.55 -23.12 1.74
CA GLU A 47 7.86 -24.03 0.63
C GLU A 47 6.59 -24.62 0.03
N GLU A 48 5.69 -25.07 0.89
CA GLU A 48 4.34 -25.53 0.55
C GLU A 48 3.35 -24.83 1.47
N ALA A 49 2.37 -24.15 0.91
CA ALA A 49 1.36 -23.38 1.61
C ALA A 49 -0.03 -23.95 1.32
N SER A 50 -0.90 -23.86 2.31
CA SER A 50 -2.34 -24.08 2.16
C SER A 50 -3.11 -22.96 2.84
N PHE A 51 -4.32 -22.69 2.41
CA PHE A 51 -5.17 -21.69 3.02
C PHE A 51 -6.61 -22.20 3.12
N ASP A 52 -7.24 -22.01 4.28
CA ASP A 52 -8.63 -22.45 4.54
C ASP A 52 -9.38 -21.28 5.20
N GLY A 53 -9.80 -20.32 4.37
CA GLY A 53 -10.55 -19.14 4.77
C GLY A 53 -12.01 -19.20 4.27
N GLU A 54 -12.75 -18.13 4.51
CA GLU A 54 -14.13 -17.97 4.02
C GLU A 54 -14.16 -17.71 2.50
N PHE A 55 -13.20 -16.93 2.00
CA PHE A 55 -13.15 -16.44 0.61
C PHE A 55 -12.06 -17.08 -0.22
N VAL A 56 -11.02 -17.61 0.42
CA VAL A 56 -9.86 -18.20 -0.25
C VAL A 56 -9.60 -19.57 0.36
N GLN A 57 -9.62 -20.59 -0.49
CA GLN A 57 -9.28 -21.97 -0.07
C GLN A 57 -8.41 -22.62 -1.14
N PHE A 58 -7.32 -23.25 -0.72
CA PHE A 58 -6.53 -24.10 -1.59
C PHE A 58 -5.74 -25.15 -0.79
N SER A 59 -5.57 -26.31 -1.40
CA SER A 59 -4.78 -27.43 -0.89
C SER A 59 -3.29 -27.08 -0.92
N PRO A 60 -2.43 -27.86 -0.23
CA PRO A 60 -0.98 -27.65 -0.26
C PRO A 60 -0.45 -27.42 -1.66
N SER A 61 0.20 -26.27 -1.86
CA SER A 61 0.68 -25.78 -3.15
C SER A 61 2.00 -25.05 -3.00
N ALA A 62 2.91 -25.29 -3.95
CA ALA A 62 4.19 -24.59 -4.03
C ALA A 62 4.11 -23.43 -5.04
N SER A 63 4.70 -22.28 -4.69
CA SER A 63 4.85 -21.12 -5.58
C SER A 63 6.34 -20.82 -5.76
N ASN A 64 6.85 -20.97 -6.96
CA ASN A 64 8.25 -20.72 -7.29
C ASN A 64 8.40 -19.91 -8.59
N PRO A 65 9.44 -19.04 -8.70
CA PRO A 65 10.45 -18.74 -7.68
C PRO A 65 9.89 -17.92 -6.51
N LYS A 66 10.51 -18.06 -5.33
CA LYS A 66 10.20 -17.20 -4.18
C LYS A 66 10.65 -15.76 -4.44
N PRO A 67 10.04 -14.76 -3.79
CA PRO A 67 10.52 -13.39 -3.83
C PRO A 67 11.97 -13.27 -3.35
N VAL A 68 12.72 -12.33 -3.93
CA VAL A 68 14.08 -12.00 -3.47
C VAL A 68 14.05 -11.30 -2.10
N GLN A 69 12.95 -10.58 -1.84
CA GLN A 69 12.76 -9.84 -0.60
C GLN A 69 12.34 -10.77 0.55
N SER A 70 12.95 -10.59 1.72
CA SER A 70 12.67 -11.38 2.92
C SER A 70 11.97 -10.52 3.97
N PRO A 71 10.89 -11.01 4.59
CA PRO A 71 10.23 -12.31 4.36
C PRO A 71 9.44 -12.37 3.04
N HIS A 72 9.04 -11.23 2.48
CA HIS A 72 8.30 -11.07 1.23
C HIS A 72 8.34 -9.59 0.79
N PRO A 73 7.88 -9.25 -0.43
CA PRO A 73 7.71 -7.85 -0.83
C PRO A 73 6.80 -7.10 0.14
N PRO A 74 7.14 -5.86 0.54
CA PRO A 74 6.28 -5.06 1.40
C PRO A 74 4.89 -4.86 0.79
N VAL A 75 3.85 -5.05 1.59
CA VAL A 75 2.46 -4.82 1.21
C VAL A 75 2.07 -3.41 1.65
N ILE A 76 1.69 -2.58 0.69
CA ILE A 76 1.35 -1.16 0.93
C ILE A 76 -0.15 -0.97 0.70
N MET A 77 -0.89 -0.64 1.76
CA MET A 77 -2.32 -0.41 1.70
C MET A 77 -2.66 0.98 1.17
N GLY A 78 -3.36 1.06 0.06
CA GLY A 78 -4.00 2.28 -0.43
C GLY A 78 -5.32 2.55 0.29
N GLY A 79 -5.67 3.82 0.42
CA GLY A 79 -6.99 4.22 0.93
C GLY A 79 -6.96 5.29 2.01
N GLY A 80 -8.14 5.73 2.42
CA GLY A 80 -8.30 6.77 3.44
C GLY A 80 -7.86 6.31 4.83
N GLY A 81 -7.39 7.26 5.66
CA GLY A 81 -6.90 7.04 7.02
C GLY A 81 -8.01 6.86 8.05
N GLY A 82 -8.84 5.85 7.91
CA GLY A 82 -9.90 5.54 8.87
C GLY A 82 -9.67 4.22 9.61
N PRO A 83 -10.42 3.95 10.70
CA PRO A 83 -10.23 2.77 11.53
C PRO A 83 -10.29 1.45 10.75
N ILE A 84 -11.14 1.38 9.71
CA ILE A 84 -11.29 0.17 8.90
C ILE A 84 -10.02 -0.09 8.07
N THR A 85 -9.48 0.95 7.40
CA THR A 85 -8.24 0.83 6.62
C THR A 85 -7.07 0.50 7.55
N PHE A 86 -6.96 1.19 8.68
CA PHE A 86 -5.87 1.00 9.62
C PHE A 86 -5.88 -0.37 10.30
N ARG A 87 -7.05 -1.00 10.48
CA ARG A 87 -7.11 -2.40 10.93
C ARG A 87 -6.34 -3.31 9.97
N HIS A 88 -6.54 -3.16 8.65
CA HIS A 88 -5.81 -3.93 7.64
C HIS A 88 -4.33 -3.59 7.62
N VAL A 89 -3.98 -2.28 7.73
CA VAL A 89 -2.57 -1.85 7.81
C VAL A 89 -1.87 -2.50 8.98
N VAL A 90 -2.44 -2.39 10.18
CA VAL A 90 -1.86 -2.92 11.42
C VAL A 90 -1.74 -4.44 11.40
N GLU A 91 -2.72 -5.13 10.80
CA GLU A 91 -2.75 -6.59 10.81
C GLU A 91 -1.73 -7.22 9.85
N TYR A 92 -1.59 -6.71 8.62
CA TYR A 92 -0.83 -7.44 7.59
C TYR A 92 -0.08 -6.59 6.58
N CYS A 93 -0.06 -5.27 6.68
CA CYS A 93 0.67 -4.43 5.73
C CYS A 93 1.95 -3.85 6.33
N GLU A 94 2.93 -3.57 5.50
CA GLU A 94 4.17 -2.91 5.86
C GLU A 94 4.14 -1.40 5.56
N GLY A 95 3.05 -0.90 4.94
CA GLY A 95 2.89 0.53 4.71
C GLY A 95 1.46 0.96 4.42
N TRP A 96 1.27 2.28 4.49
CA TRP A 96 0.02 2.96 4.15
C TRP A 96 0.30 4.10 3.17
N MET A 97 -0.51 4.17 2.09
CA MET A 97 -0.34 5.15 1.01
C MET A 97 -1.67 5.80 0.65
N PRO A 98 -2.07 6.89 1.35
CA PRO A 98 -3.22 7.69 0.98
C PRO A 98 -2.97 8.55 -0.27
N ILE A 99 -4.07 9.01 -0.88
CA ILE A 99 -4.03 9.98 -1.98
C ILE A 99 -4.01 11.39 -1.38
N HIS A 100 -3.05 12.22 -1.83
CA HIS A 100 -3.01 13.63 -1.47
C HIS A 100 -4.34 14.35 -1.80
N GLY A 101 -4.79 15.23 -0.92
CA GLY A 101 -5.94 16.11 -1.15
C GLY A 101 -7.32 15.50 -0.90
N ARG A 102 -7.46 14.19 -0.62
CA ARG A 102 -8.74 13.61 -0.21
C ARG A 102 -9.03 13.80 1.28
N THR A 103 -8.02 13.59 2.10
CA THR A 103 -7.97 13.90 3.54
C THR A 103 -6.53 14.29 3.84
N ASP A 104 -6.29 15.09 4.87
CA ASP A 104 -4.93 15.34 5.32
C ASP A 104 -4.35 14.08 5.96
N PRO A 105 -3.34 13.43 5.34
CA PRO A 105 -2.77 12.20 5.88
C PRO A 105 -2.14 12.41 7.26
N LEU A 106 -1.54 13.58 7.50
CA LEU A 106 -0.85 13.87 8.76
C LEU A 106 -1.80 13.92 9.95
N GLU A 107 -3.04 14.38 9.75
CA GLU A 107 -4.07 14.33 10.79
C GLU A 107 -4.51 12.91 11.16
N ARG A 108 -4.18 11.93 10.33
CA ARG A 108 -4.54 10.52 10.54
C ARG A 108 -3.43 9.70 11.21
N LEU A 109 -2.19 10.16 11.19
CA LEU A 109 -1.06 9.45 11.80
C LEU A 109 -1.26 9.15 13.29
N PRO A 110 -1.81 10.05 14.13
CA PRO A 110 -2.05 9.73 15.54
C PRO A 110 -2.98 8.52 15.74
N LEU A 111 -4.02 8.39 14.93
CA LEU A 111 -4.92 7.22 14.98
C LEU A 111 -4.19 5.94 14.57
N LEU A 112 -3.38 5.98 13.52
CA LEU A 112 -2.59 4.82 13.09
C LEU A 112 -1.63 4.38 14.20
N ARG A 113 -0.88 5.31 14.81
CA ARG A 113 0.02 5.04 15.93
C ARG A 113 -0.71 4.40 17.10
N GLN A 114 -1.82 4.98 17.52
CA GLN A 114 -2.65 4.42 18.59
C GLN A 114 -3.10 2.98 18.29
N MET A 115 -3.50 2.70 17.05
CA MET A 115 -3.95 1.36 16.66
C MET A 115 -2.79 0.35 16.60
N CYS A 116 -1.61 0.77 16.18
CA CYS A 116 -0.39 -0.06 16.22
C CYS A 116 -0.04 -0.41 17.68
N GLU A 117 0.03 0.58 18.56
CA GLU A 117 0.34 0.40 19.98
C GLU A 117 -0.67 -0.54 20.66
N ALA A 118 -1.97 -0.36 20.39
CA ALA A 118 -3.02 -1.23 20.92
C ALA A 118 -2.91 -2.68 20.44
N ALA A 119 -2.30 -2.91 19.28
CA ALA A 119 -2.04 -4.23 18.72
C ALA A 119 -0.64 -4.79 19.10
N GLY A 120 0.14 -4.06 19.88
CA GLY A 120 1.52 -4.43 20.22
C GLY A 120 2.50 -4.37 19.05
N ARG A 121 2.18 -3.58 18.03
CA ARG A 121 3.00 -3.36 16.85
C ARG A 121 3.75 -2.03 16.95
N ASP A 122 5.03 -2.02 16.58
CA ASP A 122 5.80 -0.79 16.48
C ASP A 122 5.21 0.11 15.37
N PRO A 123 4.74 1.33 15.71
CA PRO A 123 4.22 2.27 14.71
C PRO A 123 5.25 2.66 13.65
N ASP A 124 6.52 2.73 13.99
CA ASP A 124 7.60 3.11 13.08
C ASP A 124 7.98 1.97 12.11
N SER A 125 7.39 0.77 12.27
CA SER A 125 7.46 -0.32 11.30
C SER A 125 6.56 -0.13 10.07
N ILE A 126 5.71 0.91 10.05
CA ILE A 126 4.78 1.20 8.95
C ILE A 126 5.35 2.31 8.07
N GLU A 127 5.72 1.99 6.83
CA GLU A 127 6.11 2.99 5.82
C GLU A 127 4.91 3.88 5.45
N ILE A 128 5.10 5.19 5.50
CA ILE A 128 4.08 6.17 5.11
C ILE A 128 4.42 6.73 3.73
N GLY A 129 3.60 6.42 2.74
CA GLY A 129 3.70 7.00 1.41
C GLY A 129 2.59 7.99 1.12
N ILE A 130 2.82 8.93 0.20
CA ILE A 130 1.78 9.84 -0.29
C ILE A 130 1.68 9.71 -1.80
N TYR A 131 0.54 9.28 -2.30
CA TYR A 131 0.28 9.15 -3.72
C TYR A 131 -0.30 10.45 -4.29
N GLY A 132 0.24 10.88 -5.43
CA GLY A 132 -0.21 12.11 -6.10
C GLY A 132 0.21 13.39 -5.37
N CYS A 133 1.36 13.38 -4.71
CA CYS A 133 1.91 14.56 -4.05
C CYS A 133 2.17 15.66 -5.10
N PRO A 134 1.72 16.91 -4.88
CA PRO A 134 2.09 18.03 -5.75
C PRO A 134 3.59 18.31 -5.72
N MET A 135 4.16 18.66 -6.89
CA MET A 135 5.56 19.10 -7.00
C MET A 135 5.72 20.55 -6.51
N ARG A 136 5.54 20.76 -5.21
CA ARG A 136 5.65 22.04 -4.52
C ARG A 136 6.52 21.90 -3.28
N ALA A 137 7.53 22.77 -3.14
CA ALA A 137 8.50 22.71 -2.04
C ALA A 137 7.84 22.74 -0.66
N ASP A 138 6.89 23.66 -0.44
CA ASP A 138 6.16 23.79 0.82
C ASP A 138 5.40 22.52 1.23
N ILE A 139 4.85 21.77 0.27
CA ILE A 139 4.15 20.50 0.51
C ILE A 139 5.14 19.38 0.76
N VAL A 140 6.19 19.30 -0.04
CA VAL A 140 7.25 18.29 0.11
C VAL A 140 7.94 18.43 1.46
N ASP A 141 8.31 19.68 1.86
CA ASP A 141 8.95 19.95 3.13
C ASP A 141 8.02 19.60 4.31
N ARG A 142 6.74 19.96 4.24
CA ARG A 142 5.76 19.56 5.25
C ARG A 142 5.70 18.05 5.46
N TYR A 143 5.71 17.27 4.40
CA TYR A 143 5.70 15.80 4.49
C TYR A 143 7.03 15.24 4.99
N ARG A 144 8.16 15.84 4.56
CA ARG A 144 9.50 15.47 5.03
C ARG A 144 9.65 15.71 6.54
N GLU A 145 9.23 16.88 7.02
CA GLU A 145 9.26 17.24 8.46
C GLU A 145 8.38 16.32 9.30
N ALA A 146 7.29 15.81 8.73
CA ALA A 146 6.40 14.87 9.39
C ALA A 146 6.90 13.40 9.35
N GLY A 147 8.04 13.12 8.73
CA GLY A 147 8.62 11.78 8.65
C GLY A 147 7.92 10.88 7.64
N VAL A 148 7.35 11.43 6.56
CA VAL A 148 6.81 10.64 5.45
C VAL A 148 7.97 10.01 4.66
N ASP A 149 7.89 8.70 4.44
CA ASP A 149 8.98 7.92 3.84
C ASP A 149 9.03 8.04 2.32
N ARG A 150 7.88 8.25 1.68
CA ARG A 150 7.78 8.21 0.20
C ARG A 150 6.77 9.21 -0.34
N LEU A 151 7.18 9.95 -1.37
CA LEU A 151 6.27 10.78 -2.16
C LEU A 151 6.23 10.28 -3.60
N ILE A 152 5.03 10.12 -4.14
CA ILE A 152 4.80 9.76 -5.55
C ILE A 152 4.18 10.95 -6.25
N PHE A 153 4.94 11.52 -7.19
CA PHE A 153 4.49 12.60 -8.04
C PHE A 153 3.77 12.05 -9.28
N TRP A 154 2.74 12.74 -9.72
CA TRP A 154 2.14 12.46 -11.02
C TRP A 154 2.94 13.15 -12.12
N LEU A 155 3.24 12.39 -13.16
CA LEU A 155 3.77 12.93 -14.40
C LEU A 155 2.62 13.20 -15.38
N PRO A 156 2.72 14.26 -16.20
CA PRO A 156 1.73 14.50 -17.24
C PRO A 156 1.77 13.39 -18.29
N ALA A 157 0.61 13.05 -18.85
CA ALA A 157 0.50 12.18 -20.02
C ALA A 157 0.66 13.06 -21.27
N ASP A 158 1.90 13.40 -21.63
CA ASP A 158 2.25 14.38 -22.65
C ASP A 158 3.50 13.94 -23.43
N ASP A 159 4.04 14.81 -24.27
CA ASP A 159 5.26 14.53 -25.02
C ASP A 159 6.49 14.31 -24.10
N PRO A 160 7.55 13.65 -24.61
CA PRO A 160 8.71 13.28 -23.80
C PRO A 160 9.42 14.46 -23.13
N ASP A 161 9.49 15.63 -23.77
CA ASP A 161 10.18 16.79 -23.24
C ASP A 161 9.41 17.40 -22.06
N THR A 162 8.10 17.45 -22.16
CA THR A 162 7.19 17.85 -21.06
C THR A 162 7.31 16.89 -19.86
N VAL A 163 7.33 15.58 -20.12
CA VAL A 163 7.51 14.57 -19.07
C VAL A 163 8.88 14.69 -18.40
N MET A 164 9.96 14.81 -19.19
CA MET A 164 11.32 14.95 -18.66
C MET A 164 11.48 16.23 -17.82
N SER A 165 10.91 17.34 -18.27
CA SER A 165 10.89 18.58 -17.48
C SER A 165 10.16 18.43 -16.14
N ALA A 166 9.09 17.62 -16.10
CA ALA A 166 8.40 17.30 -14.85
C ALA A 166 9.24 16.41 -13.93
N VAL A 167 9.97 15.42 -14.48
CA VAL A 167 10.91 14.58 -13.73
C VAL A 167 12.01 15.41 -13.10
N GLU A 168 12.63 16.34 -13.86
CA GLU A 168 13.68 17.24 -13.37
C GLU A 168 13.17 18.15 -12.23
N ARG A 169 11.97 18.73 -12.38
CA ARG A 169 11.33 19.50 -11.29
C ARG A 169 11.11 18.66 -10.05
N GLY A 170 10.61 17.42 -10.21
CA GLY A 170 10.41 16.50 -9.08
C GLY A 170 11.74 16.13 -8.41
N ALA A 171 12.79 15.85 -9.19
CA ALA A 171 14.11 15.52 -8.69
C ALA A 171 14.72 16.68 -7.86
N ALA A 172 14.53 17.92 -8.29
CA ALA A 172 15.03 19.10 -7.56
C ALA A 172 14.37 19.31 -6.18
N LEU A 173 13.22 18.67 -5.91
CA LEU A 173 12.53 18.76 -4.62
C LEU A 173 12.99 17.72 -3.60
N ILE A 174 13.73 16.70 -4.02
CA ILE A 174 14.18 15.59 -3.16
C ILE A 174 15.68 15.62 -2.86
N THR A 175 16.41 16.58 -3.42
CA THR A 175 17.80 16.89 -3.10
C THR A 175 17.89 17.92 -2.02
#